data_f47217311ceaa3bc93c5dc4b59196ec4
#
_entry.id   f47217311ceaa3bc93c5dc4b59196ec4
#
_cell.length_a   1.000
_cell.length_b   1.000
_cell.length_c   1.000
_cell.angle_alpha   90.00
_cell.angle_beta   90.00
_cell.angle_gamma   90.00
#
_symmetry.space_group_name_H-M   'P 1'
#
loop_
_entity.id
_entity.type
_entity.pdbx_description
1 polymer ?
#
loop_
_entity_poly.entity_id
_entity_poly.type
_entity_poly.pdbx_seq_one_letter_code
_entity_poly.pdbx_strand_id
1 'polypeptide(L)'
;MGFANSKQFFVSWEELHRATRELARRQLPASQWKGIIAVSRGGLVPSSILARELNLRLVQTVCITSYVHDEQQKELKVLSAAEGDGEGMLVVDDLVDTGNTARKIREMYPKAKFITVYAKPQGRDLVDEYVADVAQDTWIELPWDMQLNYSDPLCKSDKID
;
A
#
# COMPACT_ATOMS: atom_id res chain seq x y z
N MET A 1 -23.04 -7.27 -9.92
CA MET A 1 -23.86 -6.54 -8.96
C MET A 1 -23.30 -5.15 -8.75
N GLY A 2 -24.06 -4.22 -9.10
CA GLY A 2 -23.88 -2.81 -9.22
C GLY A 2 -22.90 -2.10 -8.28
N PHE A 3 -21.79 -1.67 -8.82
CA PHE A 3 -21.01 -0.54 -8.31
C PHE A 3 -21.66 0.79 -8.74
N ALA A 4 -23.00 0.83 -8.75
CA ALA A 4 -23.78 1.87 -9.43
C ALA A 4 -23.75 3.24 -8.75
N ASN A 5 -22.99 3.46 -7.65
CA ASN A 5 -22.91 4.78 -6.99
C ASN A 5 -21.63 5.02 -6.16
N SER A 6 -20.58 4.23 -6.28
CA SER A 6 -19.31 4.58 -5.63
C SER A 6 -18.61 5.67 -6.43
N LYS A 7 -18.21 6.73 -5.77
CA LYS A 7 -17.32 7.74 -6.34
C LYS A 7 -16.03 7.04 -6.74
N GLN A 8 -15.48 7.37 -7.91
CA GLN A 8 -14.22 6.84 -8.40
C GLN A 8 -13.15 7.94 -8.38
N PHE A 9 -11.95 7.56 -8.02
CA PHE A 9 -10.78 8.41 -8.05
C PHE A 9 -9.68 7.71 -8.86
N PHE A 10 -9.35 8.29 -10.01
CA PHE A 10 -8.37 7.74 -10.93
C PHE A 10 -7.00 8.36 -10.67
N VAL A 11 -5.99 7.52 -10.56
CA VAL A 11 -4.60 7.94 -10.35
C VAL A 11 -3.79 7.56 -11.58
N SER A 12 -3.19 8.53 -12.25
CA SER A 12 -2.24 8.30 -13.34
C SER A 12 -0.86 7.89 -12.79
N TRP A 13 -0.02 7.30 -13.64
CA TRP A 13 1.37 7.02 -13.30
C TRP A 13 2.12 8.28 -12.88
N GLU A 14 1.88 9.38 -13.56
CA GLU A 14 2.50 10.68 -13.24
C GLU A 14 2.08 11.21 -11.88
N GLU A 15 0.79 11.13 -11.56
CA GLU A 15 0.25 11.55 -10.26
C GLU A 15 0.80 10.69 -9.12
N LEU A 16 0.82 9.38 -9.30
CA LEU A 16 1.41 8.46 -8.31
C LEU A 16 2.90 8.76 -8.09
N HIS A 17 3.65 8.93 -9.16
CA HIS A 17 5.08 9.25 -9.08
C HIS A 17 5.31 10.56 -8.33
N ARG A 18 4.56 11.60 -8.66
CA ARG A 18 4.65 12.91 -8.00
C ARG A 18 4.32 12.82 -6.51
N ALA A 19 3.22 12.16 -6.17
CA ALA A 19 2.80 11.98 -4.78
C ALA A 19 3.83 11.17 -3.98
N THR A 20 4.36 10.11 -4.56
CA THR A 20 5.37 9.26 -3.91
C THR A 20 6.69 10.01 -3.72
N ARG A 21 7.11 10.84 -4.66
CA ARG A 21 8.29 11.71 -4.48
C ARG A 21 8.08 12.74 -3.37
N GLU A 22 6.88 13.28 -3.24
CA GLU A 22 6.55 14.18 -2.11
C GLU A 22 6.64 13.42 -0.77
N LEU A 23 6.12 12.20 -0.72
CA LEU A 23 6.25 11.34 0.45
C LEU A 23 7.73 11.08 0.79
N ALA A 24 8.57 10.80 -0.22
CA ALA A 24 10.01 10.61 -0.04
C ALA A 24 10.71 11.86 0.52
N ARG A 25 10.36 13.05 0.01
CA ARG A 25 10.94 14.32 0.50
C ARG A 25 10.71 14.50 2.00
N ARG A 26 9.55 14.10 2.49
CA ARG A 26 9.20 14.19 3.92
C ARG A 26 9.97 13.20 4.79
N GLN A 27 10.65 12.20 4.18
CA GLN A 27 11.45 11.22 4.91
C GLN A 27 12.93 11.60 5.01
N LEU A 28 13.32 12.76 4.54
CA LEU A 28 14.70 13.24 4.66
C LEU A 28 15.03 13.65 6.12
N PRO A 29 16.25 13.46 6.60
CA PRO A 29 17.41 12.93 5.89
C PRO A 29 17.36 11.42 5.71
N ALA A 30 17.80 10.93 4.55
CA ALA A 30 17.75 9.50 4.21
C ALA A 30 18.62 8.62 5.10
N SER A 31 19.67 9.19 5.71
CA SER A 31 20.61 8.49 6.58
C SER A 31 19.99 7.88 7.84
N GLN A 32 18.80 8.32 8.23
CA GLN A 32 18.07 7.74 9.37
C GLN A 32 17.45 6.38 9.06
N TRP A 33 17.33 6.00 7.78
CA TRP A 33 16.65 4.80 7.35
C TRP A 33 17.63 3.72 6.93
N LYS A 34 17.40 2.48 7.38
CA LYS A 34 18.14 1.30 6.97
C LYS A 34 17.59 0.72 5.67
N GLY A 35 16.29 0.82 5.45
CA GLY A 35 15.63 0.26 4.28
C GLY A 35 14.11 0.41 4.32
N ILE A 36 13.46 -0.32 3.43
CA ILE A 36 12.02 -0.32 3.24
C ILE A 36 11.47 -1.73 3.41
N ILE A 37 10.29 -1.84 4.01
CA ILE A 37 9.44 -3.02 3.99
C ILE A 37 8.21 -2.66 3.16
N ALA A 38 8.14 -3.17 1.94
CA ALA A 38 7.02 -2.96 1.05
C ALA A 38 5.87 -3.91 1.39
N VAL A 39 4.68 -3.36 1.57
CA VAL A 39 3.46 -4.16 1.73
C VAL A 39 3.02 -4.65 0.34
N SER A 40 3.24 -5.90 0.07
CA SER A 40 2.93 -6.50 -1.22
C SER A 40 1.41 -6.71 -1.35
N ARG A 41 0.79 -6.37 -2.46
CA ARG A 41 1.35 -5.89 -3.73
C ARG A 41 1.36 -4.37 -3.86
N GLY A 42 0.38 -3.68 -3.27
CA GLY A 42 0.14 -2.24 -3.47
C GLY A 42 1.33 -1.34 -3.17
N GLY A 43 2.12 -1.70 -2.16
CA GLY A 43 3.30 -0.94 -1.77
C GLY A 43 4.54 -1.15 -2.63
N LEU A 44 4.53 -2.08 -3.60
CA LEU A 44 5.73 -2.40 -4.39
C LEU A 44 6.18 -1.24 -5.27
N VAL A 45 5.28 -0.63 -6.03
CA VAL A 45 5.62 0.49 -6.91
C VAL A 45 6.01 1.73 -6.10
N PRO A 46 5.24 2.19 -5.10
CA PRO A 46 5.69 3.28 -4.23
C PRO A 46 7.04 3.01 -3.56
N SER A 47 7.29 1.79 -3.10
CA SER A 47 8.57 1.42 -2.48
C SER A 47 9.75 1.54 -3.44
N SER A 48 9.56 1.16 -4.70
CA SER A 48 10.57 1.32 -5.74
C SER A 48 10.96 2.79 -5.95
N ILE A 49 9.98 3.67 -6.02
CA ILE A 49 10.21 5.11 -6.16
C ILE A 49 10.90 5.68 -4.91
N LEU A 50 10.40 5.36 -3.72
CA LEU A 50 11.00 5.78 -2.44
C LEU A 50 12.44 5.31 -2.29
N ALA A 51 12.72 4.06 -2.60
CA ALA A 51 14.06 3.49 -2.53
C ALA A 51 15.04 4.24 -3.42
N ARG A 52 14.61 4.58 -4.63
CA ARG A 52 15.40 5.40 -5.57
C ARG A 52 15.63 6.81 -5.03
N GLU A 53 14.57 7.50 -4.60
CA GLU A 53 14.66 8.89 -4.14
C GLU A 53 15.46 9.04 -2.83
N LEU A 54 15.40 8.05 -1.94
CA LEU A 54 16.14 8.03 -0.68
C LEU A 54 17.49 7.30 -0.77
N ASN A 55 17.83 6.76 -1.95
CA ASN A 55 19.03 5.94 -2.19
C ASN A 55 19.16 4.75 -1.20
N LEU A 56 18.03 4.11 -0.90
CA LEU A 56 17.99 2.92 -0.06
C LEU A 56 18.08 1.66 -0.93
N ARG A 57 19.04 0.78 -0.61
CA ARG A 57 19.24 -0.48 -1.36
C ARG A 57 18.46 -1.64 -0.78
N LEU A 58 18.24 -1.64 0.54
CA LEU A 58 17.49 -2.69 1.21
C LEU A 58 16.00 -2.47 1.04
N VAL A 59 15.36 -3.33 0.25
CA VAL A 59 13.91 -3.38 0.13
C VAL A 59 13.48 -4.81 0.37
N GLN A 60 12.74 -5.01 1.45
CA GLN A 60 12.12 -6.28 1.82
C GLN A 60 10.62 -6.18 1.61
N THR A 61 9.91 -7.28 1.71
CA THR A 61 8.46 -7.32 1.54
C THR A 61 7.79 -7.99 2.73
N VAL A 62 6.55 -7.58 2.99
CA VAL A 62 5.59 -8.30 3.80
C VAL A 62 4.36 -8.58 2.95
N CYS A 63 3.88 -9.81 2.97
CA CYS A 63 2.70 -10.21 2.23
C CYS A 63 1.63 -10.72 3.19
N ILE A 64 0.52 -10.02 3.23
CA ILE A 64 -0.64 -10.35 4.06
C ILE A 64 -1.84 -10.53 3.13
N THR A 65 -2.55 -11.62 3.30
CA THR A 65 -3.78 -11.89 2.56
C THR A 65 -4.95 -12.11 3.51
N SER A 66 -6.16 -11.84 3.03
CA SER A 66 -7.38 -12.13 3.78
C SER A 66 -8.02 -13.41 3.27
N TYR A 67 -8.35 -14.32 4.20
CA TYR A 67 -9.17 -15.49 3.91
C TYR A 67 -10.58 -15.28 4.44
N VAL A 68 -11.55 -15.62 3.62
CA VAL A 68 -12.97 -15.63 4.01
C VAL A 68 -13.33 -17.07 4.29
N HIS A 69 -13.46 -17.45 5.58
CA HIS A 69 -13.96 -18.77 5.97
C HIS A 69 -15.48 -18.82 6.03
N ASP A 70 -16.11 -17.66 6.34
CA ASP A 70 -17.54 -17.45 6.36
C ASP A 70 -17.84 -15.97 6.13
N GLU A 71 -19.08 -15.62 5.76
CA GLU A 71 -19.48 -14.22 5.49
C GLU A 71 -19.22 -13.27 6.66
N GLN A 72 -18.90 -13.77 7.84
CA GLN A 72 -18.71 -12.99 9.07
C GLN A 72 -17.27 -12.96 9.61
N GLN A 73 -16.34 -13.79 9.10
CA GLN A 73 -14.96 -13.84 9.61
C GLN A 73 -13.94 -13.73 8.49
N LYS A 74 -13.30 -12.56 8.43
CA LYS A 74 -12.09 -12.35 7.61
C LYS A 74 -10.87 -12.54 8.50
N GLU A 75 -10.13 -13.60 8.27
CA GLU A 75 -8.86 -13.83 8.93
C GLU A 75 -7.70 -13.35 8.05
N LEU A 76 -6.75 -12.63 8.63
CA LEU A 76 -5.53 -12.21 7.95
C LEU A 76 -4.45 -13.28 8.11
N LYS A 77 -3.86 -13.68 7.00
CA LYS A 77 -2.74 -14.61 6.97
C LYS A 77 -1.48 -13.94 6.43
N VAL A 78 -0.39 -14.08 7.15
CA VAL A 78 0.93 -13.63 6.71
C VAL A 78 1.55 -14.73 5.84
N LEU A 79 1.78 -14.43 4.57
CA LEU A 79 2.41 -15.36 3.62
C LEU A 79 3.93 -15.26 3.64
N SER A 80 4.45 -14.05 3.81
CA SER A 80 5.87 -13.79 4.03
C SER A 80 6.06 -12.51 4.82
N ALA A 81 7.18 -12.39 5.50
CA ALA A 81 7.49 -11.25 6.33
C ALA A 81 9.00 -10.94 6.32
N ALA A 82 9.34 -9.67 6.49
CA ALA A 82 10.70 -9.26 6.82
C ALA A 82 10.98 -9.57 8.30
N GLU A 83 12.20 -9.91 8.61
CA GLU A 83 12.63 -10.16 9.99
C GLU A 83 12.77 -8.86 10.80
N GLY A 84 12.63 -8.98 12.12
CA GLY A 84 12.82 -7.89 13.07
C GLY A 84 11.52 -7.15 13.39
N ASP A 85 11.66 -6.09 14.18
CA ASP A 85 10.55 -5.27 14.71
C ASP A 85 10.33 -3.96 13.94
N GLY A 86 11.05 -3.78 12.82
CA GLY A 86 10.95 -2.61 11.96
C GLY A 86 11.80 -1.40 12.38
N GLU A 87 12.67 -1.52 13.39
CA GLU A 87 13.51 -0.41 13.82
C GLU A 87 14.41 0.11 12.68
N GLY A 88 14.30 1.41 12.39
CA GLY A 88 15.02 2.07 11.30
C GLY A 88 14.45 1.76 9.90
N MET A 89 13.31 1.08 9.80
CA MET A 89 12.66 0.75 8.54
C MET A 89 11.46 1.66 8.27
N LEU A 90 11.26 1.94 6.98
CA LEU A 90 10.00 2.49 6.46
C LEU A 90 9.13 1.32 6.01
N VAL A 91 7.93 1.19 6.56
CA VAL A 91 6.89 0.33 5.95
C VAL A 91 6.10 1.18 4.98
N VAL A 92 5.91 0.69 3.77
CA VAL A 92 5.29 1.44 2.67
C VAL A 92 4.15 0.65 2.05
N ASP A 93 3.00 1.28 1.97
CA ASP A 93 1.84 0.80 1.19
C ASP A 93 1.32 1.91 0.27
N ASP A 94 0.46 1.56 -0.68
CA ASP A 94 -0.19 2.52 -1.57
C ASP A 94 -1.31 3.29 -0.86
N LEU A 95 -2.14 2.58 -0.13
CA LEU A 95 -3.36 3.08 0.48
C LEU A 95 -3.62 2.40 1.82
N VAL A 96 -4.04 3.16 2.82
CA VAL A 96 -4.74 2.62 3.99
C VAL A 96 -6.23 2.89 3.86
N ASP A 97 -7.04 1.82 3.86
CA ASP A 97 -8.50 1.89 3.71
C ASP A 97 -9.22 1.75 5.06
N THR A 98 -9.63 0.55 5.42
CA THR A 98 -10.29 0.27 6.71
C THR A 98 -9.32 0.13 7.87
N GLY A 99 -8.06 -0.14 7.57
CA GLY A 99 -6.99 -0.29 8.55
C GLY A 99 -6.75 -1.72 9.04
N ASN A 100 -7.44 -2.72 8.51
CA ASN A 100 -7.24 -4.12 8.93
C ASN A 100 -5.82 -4.61 8.70
N THR A 101 -5.28 -4.41 7.50
CA THR A 101 -3.88 -4.72 7.19
C THR A 101 -2.93 -3.86 8.00
N ALA A 102 -3.23 -2.58 8.17
CA ALA A 102 -2.39 -1.64 8.91
C ALA A 102 -2.24 -2.05 10.39
N ARG A 103 -3.29 -2.51 11.04
CA ARG A 103 -3.20 -3.02 12.42
C ARG A 103 -2.25 -4.20 12.51
N LYS A 104 -2.35 -5.15 11.55
CA LYS A 104 -1.44 -6.30 11.52
C LYS A 104 0.01 -5.89 11.28
N ILE A 105 0.25 -4.94 10.41
CA ILE A 105 1.58 -4.36 10.16
C ILE A 105 2.14 -3.72 11.44
N ARG A 106 1.33 -2.98 12.18
CA ARG A 106 1.75 -2.36 13.46
C ARG A 106 2.14 -3.39 14.52
N GLU A 107 1.42 -4.52 14.57
CA GLU A 107 1.78 -5.63 15.47
C GLU A 107 3.13 -6.25 15.10
N MET A 108 3.38 -6.43 13.80
CA MET A 108 4.60 -7.07 13.29
C MET A 108 5.82 -6.16 13.37
N TYR A 109 5.65 -4.87 13.08
CA TYR A 109 6.72 -3.89 12.99
C TYR A 109 6.43 -2.65 13.86
N PRO A 110 6.37 -2.82 15.19
CA PRO A 110 5.96 -1.74 16.10
C PRO A 110 6.92 -0.55 16.11
N LYS A 111 8.17 -0.74 15.69
CA LYS A 111 9.19 0.32 15.67
C LYS A 111 9.40 0.94 14.26
N ALA A 112 8.73 0.44 13.24
CA ALA A 112 8.82 1.03 11.91
C ALA A 112 8.01 2.32 11.82
N LYS A 113 8.43 3.23 10.94
CA LYS A 113 7.57 4.30 10.47
C LYS A 113 6.72 3.77 9.32
N PHE A 114 5.40 3.80 9.47
CA PHE A 114 4.48 3.32 8.45
C PHE A 114 3.91 4.49 7.65
N ILE A 115 4.13 4.48 6.36
CA ILE A 115 3.73 5.54 5.43
C ILE A 115 2.96 4.98 4.25
N THR A 116 1.99 5.73 3.76
CA THR A 116 1.21 5.41 2.56
C THR A 116 1.11 6.62 1.64
N VAL A 117 0.83 6.38 0.37
CA VAL A 117 0.59 7.49 -0.56
C VAL A 117 -0.77 8.11 -0.31
N TYR A 118 -1.78 7.27 -0.16
CA TYR A 118 -3.18 7.65 0.08
C TYR A 118 -3.68 7.12 1.41
N ALA A 119 -4.65 7.82 2.00
CA ALA A 119 -5.31 7.36 3.21
C ALA A 119 -6.79 7.72 3.23
N LYS A 120 -7.60 6.76 3.70
CA LYS A 120 -9.02 6.98 3.98
C LYS A 120 -9.27 7.18 5.47
N PRO A 121 -10.36 7.86 5.86
CA PRO A 121 -10.61 8.24 7.25
C PRO A 121 -10.54 7.11 8.28
N GLN A 122 -11.03 5.92 7.95
CA GLN A 122 -11.04 4.79 8.89
C GLN A 122 -9.64 4.22 9.20
N GLY A 123 -8.70 4.38 8.27
CA GLY A 123 -7.36 3.80 8.41
C GLY A 123 -6.24 4.80 8.67
N ARG A 124 -6.44 6.08 8.39
CA ARG A 124 -5.36 7.09 8.39
C ARG A 124 -4.66 7.24 9.74
N ASP A 125 -5.33 7.01 10.85
CA ASP A 125 -4.73 7.11 12.18
C ASP A 125 -3.78 5.96 12.51
N LEU A 126 -3.76 4.92 11.67
CA LEU A 126 -2.89 3.76 11.82
C LEU A 126 -1.56 3.91 11.07
N VAL A 127 -1.43 4.91 10.21
CA VAL A 127 -0.19 5.25 9.53
C VAL A 127 0.39 6.54 10.11
N ASP A 128 1.70 6.67 10.04
CA ASP A 128 2.40 7.84 10.60
C ASP A 128 2.31 9.04 9.65
N GLU A 129 2.26 8.78 8.35
CA GLU A 129 2.24 9.83 7.34
C GLU A 129 1.65 9.34 6.02
N TYR A 130 0.97 10.22 5.31
CA TYR A 130 0.44 10.01 3.96
C TYR A 130 0.37 11.33 3.20
N VAL A 131 0.21 11.26 1.87
CA VAL A 131 0.22 12.47 1.02
C VAL A 131 -1.18 13.02 0.80
N ALA A 132 -2.14 12.16 0.44
CA ALA A 132 -3.46 12.60 0.02
C ALA A 132 -4.60 11.83 0.70
N ASP A 133 -5.59 12.59 1.15
CA ASP A 133 -6.84 12.03 1.65
C ASP A 133 -7.73 11.55 0.50
N VAL A 134 -8.39 10.41 0.71
CA VAL A 134 -9.42 9.87 -0.17
C VAL A 134 -10.65 9.59 0.68
N ALA A 135 -11.83 9.98 0.22
CA ALA A 135 -13.07 9.74 0.95
C ALA A 135 -13.34 8.24 1.12
N GLN A 136 -13.95 7.84 2.25
CA GLN A 136 -14.16 6.43 2.59
C GLN A 136 -15.01 5.68 1.56
N ASP A 137 -16.01 6.35 0.97
CA ASP A 137 -16.93 5.82 -0.03
C ASP A 137 -16.37 5.84 -1.47
N THR A 138 -15.12 6.24 -1.64
CA THR A 138 -14.47 6.37 -2.95
C THR A 138 -13.66 5.13 -3.26
N TRP A 139 -13.89 4.57 -4.45
CA TRP A 139 -13.02 3.55 -5.02
C TRP A 139 -11.83 4.21 -5.71
N ILE A 140 -10.62 3.81 -5.33
CA ILE A 140 -9.40 4.31 -5.96
C ILE A 140 -8.94 3.34 -7.05
N GLU A 141 -8.74 3.86 -8.26
CA GLU A 141 -8.18 3.14 -9.39
C GLU A 141 -6.70 3.52 -9.52
N LEU A 142 -5.83 2.59 -9.18
CA LEU A 142 -4.39 2.81 -9.25
C LEU A 142 -3.86 2.51 -10.65
N PRO A 143 -2.72 3.10 -11.07
CA PRO A 143 -2.27 3.02 -12.46
C PRO A 143 -2.05 1.60 -12.96
N TRP A 144 -1.62 0.67 -12.09
CA TRP A 144 -1.41 -0.73 -12.45
C TRP A 144 -2.70 -1.55 -12.60
N ASP A 145 -3.85 -1.01 -12.19
CA ASP A 145 -5.16 -1.61 -12.38
C ASP A 145 -5.78 -1.24 -13.73
N MET A 146 -5.14 -0.34 -14.48
CA MET A 146 -5.73 0.32 -15.64
C MET A 146 -4.89 0.14 -16.91
N GLN A 147 -5.59 0.07 -18.03
CA GLN A 147 -5.08 0.39 -19.38
C GLN A 147 -5.72 1.71 -19.82
N LEU A 148 -6.59 1.70 -20.82
CA LEU A 148 -7.44 2.87 -21.13
C LEU A 148 -8.56 3.02 -20.09
N ASN A 149 -9.00 1.89 -19.54
CA ASN A 149 -9.94 1.77 -18.44
C ASN A 149 -9.45 0.67 -17.51
N TYR A 150 -10.21 0.39 -16.44
CA TYR A 150 -9.91 -0.78 -15.61
C TYR A 150 -9.79 -2.04 -16.49
N SER A 151 -8.76 -2.81 -16.24
CA SER A 151 -8.46 -4.05 -16.94
C SER A 151 -8.30 -5.19 -15.94
N ASP A 152 -9.02 -6.27 -16.17
CA ASP A 152 -8.84 -7.49 -15.39
C ASP A 152 -7.44 -8.06 -15.58
N PRO A 153 -6.89 -8.74 -14.56
CA PRO A 153 -5.65 -9.49 -14.70
C PRO A 153 -5.72 -10.51 -15.85
N LEU A 154 -4.64 -10.62 -16.61
CA LEU A 154 -4.55 -11.52 -17.77
C LEU A 154 -4.92 -12.98 -17.45
N CYS A 155 -4.57 -13.45 -16.25
CA CYS A 155 -4.89 -14.81 -15.81
C CYS A 155 -6.39 -15.12 -15.70
N LYS A 156 -7.26 -14.11 -15.73
CA LYS A 156 -8.71 -14.32 -15.80
C LYS A 156 -9.18 -14.73 -17.19
N SER A 157 -8.38 -14.46 -18.22
CA SER A 157 -8.67 -14.87 -19.59
C SER A 157 -8.26 -16.30 -19.91
N ASP A 158 -7.47 -16.94 -19.05
CA ASP A 158 -7.01 -18.34 -19.21
C ASP A 158 -8.11 -19.38 -18.91
N LYS A 159 -9.35 -18.97 -18.66
CA LYS A 159 -10.50 -19.84 -18.45
C LYS A 159 -11.28 -20.11 -19.74
N ILE A 160 -10.58 -20.11 -20.86
CA ILE A 160 -11.15 -20.55 -22.14
C ILE A 160 -10.36 -21.79 -22.55
N ASP A 161 -10.86 -22.96 -22.05
CA ASP A 161 -11.09 -24.21 -22.81
C ASP A 161 -11.61 -25.29 -21.87
#